data_9d827b705ee9fb72786b36e08416caed
#
_entry.id   9d827b705ee9fb72786b36e08416caed
#
_cell.length_a   1.000
_cell.length_b   1.000
_cell.length_c   1.000
_cell.angle_alpha   90.00
_cell.angle_beta   90.00
_cell.angle_gamma   90.00
#
_symmetry.space_group_name_H-M   'P 1'
#
loop_
_entity.id
_entity.type
_entity.pdbx_description
1 polymer ?
#
loop_
_entity_poly.entity_id
_entity_poly.type
_entity_poly.pdbx_seq_one_letter_code
_entity_poly.pdbx_strand_id
1 'polypeptide(L)'
;MPDTALMPVSVPQKTEHFDVLIVGAGISGVGGAYHLTKQCSDTSFVVLESQESFGGTWLTHRYPGIRSDSDLYTFGYRFKPWTSAPIATAAEILSYMGEVIAENDLGRHIRYGHRISAARWSSQDNRWTIEATRTDTGDEVRFTANFLWMCQGYYRHSEGYTPEWEGMKDFKGRIVHPQTWPEDLDYPAKKVVVIGSGATAATLVPAIADKCGHVTLLQRSPTYFRAARNADDLADTLRQLQIDESWIHEIVRRKILHDQSVFTRRAFEEPEVVKKELLGGVRAHLGPDYDMDTHFTPTYRPWRQRIAFVPDGDLFKGIRAGRASVVTDEIERFTETGIRLKSGKDLEADIIVTATGFNLNVLGDIDFAIDGKPLDFADTVTYRGMMFTGVPNMVWVFGYFRASWTLRADLVADFVCRLLGHMKEKQAKKVAVALRPEDKDMPLLPWIDPANFNPGYLMRGMHLLPKRGDKPEWQHTQDYWTEKDQWPAIDLDDRPFVYG
;
A
#
# COMPACT_ATOMS: atom_id res chain seq x y z
N MET A 1 -45.62 10.45 -40.10
CA MET A 1 -45.73 10.34 -38.62
C MET A 1 -44.40 9.87 -38.13
N PRO A 2 -43.68 10.61 -37.32
CA PRO A 2 -42.40 10.13 -36.78
C PRO A 2 -42.65 9.15 -35.63
N ASP A 3 -41.97 8.06 -35.70
CA ASP A 3 -41.95 6.95 -34.76
C ASP A 3 -41.36 7.45 -33.42
N THR A 4 -42.18 7.50 -32.40
CA THR A 4 -41.78 7.92 -31.05
C THR A 4 -41.15 6.68 -30.38
N ALA A 5 -39.83 6.55 -30.51
CA ALA A 5 -39.09 5.56 -29.74
C ALA A 5 -39.33 5.78 -28.25
N LEU A 6 -40.05 4.88 -27.63
CA LEU A 6 -40.20 4.82 -26.15
C LEU A 6 -38.82 4.64 -25.55
N MET A 7 -38.35 5.66 -24.78
CA MET A 7 -37.20 5.50 -23.93
C MET A 7 -37.47 4.35 -22.96
N PRO A 8 -36.49 3.47 -22.72
CA PRO A 8 -36.64 2.41 -21.74
C PRO A 8 -36.85 3.03 -20.35
N VAL A 9 -38.00 2.71 -19.76
CA VAL A 9 -38.26 3.05 -18.33
C VAL A 9 -37.22 2.31 -17.49
N SER A 10 -36.28 3.03 -16.89
CA SER A 10 -35.35 2.45 -15.94
C SER A 10 -36.15 1.88 -14.77
N VAL A 11 -36.20 0.55 -14.67
CA VAL A 11 -36.72 -0.11 -13.47
C VAL A 11 -35.88 0.37 -12.29
N PRO A 12 -36.45 0.91 -11.19
CA PRO A 12 -35.69 1.33 -10.05
C PRO A 12 -34.95 0.12 -9.50
N GLN A 13 -33.62 0.11 -9.63
CA GLN A 13 -32.79 -0.94 -9.06
C GLN A 13 -32.97 -0.94 -7.53
N LYS A 14 -33.26 -2.13 -6.98
CA LYS A 14 -33.49 -2.32 -5.55
C LYS A 14 -32.22 -1.94 -4.81
N THR A 15 -32.24 -0.84 -4.05
CA THR A 15 -31.15 -0.44 -3.15
C THR A 15 -30.98 -1.50 -2.07
N GLU A 16 -29.80 -2.11 -2.00
CA GLU A 16 -29.46 -3.07 -0.94
C GLU A 16 -28.87 -2.34 0.27
N HIS A 17 -29.16 -2.84 1.45
CA HIS A 17 -28.68 -2.28 2.70
C HIS A 17 -27.82 -3.28 3.48
N PHE A 18 -26.71 -2.80 4.06
CA PHE A 18 -25.80 -3.57 4.91
C PHE A 18 -25.44 -2.77 6.17
N ASP A 19 -25.13 -3.47 7.26
CA ASP A 19 -24.59 -2.81 8.45
C ASP A 19 -23.20 -2.24 8.17
N VAL A 20 -22.34 -3.00 7.47
CA VAL A 20 -20.99 -2.56 7.10
C VAL A 20 -20.75 -2.76 5.61
N LEU A 21 -20.18 -1.75 4.95
CA LEU A 21 -19.67 -1.85 3.60
C LEU A 21 -18.15 -1.64 3.62
N ILE A 22 -17.42 -2.67 3.17
CA ILE A 22 -15.96 -2.63 3.01
C ILE A 22 -15.65 -2.22 1.58
N VAL A 23 -14.76 -1.25 1.40
CA VAL A 23 -14.33 -0.78 0.08
C VAL A 23 -12.97 -1.38 -0.27
N GLY A 24 -12.94 -2.25 -1.28
CA GLY A 24 -11.76 -2.92 -1.79
C GLY A 24 -11.55 -4.33 -1.21
N ALA A 25 -11.27 -5.30 -2.09
CA ALA A 25 -10.94 -6.69 -1.76
C ALA A 25 -9.43 -6.97 -1.86
N GLY A 26 -8.60 -5.99 -1.54
CA GLY A 26 -7.18 -6.16 -1.28
C GLY A 26 -6.94 -6.86 0.07
N ILE A 27 -5.68 -7.02 0.46
CA ILE A 27 -5.30 -7.72 1.70
C ILE A 27 -5.99 -7.13 2.94
N SER A 28 -6.23 -5.81 3.01
CA SER A 28 -6.93 -5.19 4.14
C SER A 28 -8.43 -5.52 4.16
N GLY A 29 -9.09 -5.50 2.99
CA GLY A 29 -10.53 -5.78 2.93
C GLY A 29 -10.88 -7.24 3.18
N VAL A 30 -10.05 -8.16 2.66
CA VAL A 30 -10.18 -9.60 2.97
C VAL A 30 -9.96 -9.85 4.47
N GLY A 31 -8.95 -9.21 5.08
CA GLY A 31 -8.74 -9.26 6.53
C GLY A 31 -9.92 -8.70 7.31
N GLY A 32 -10.46 -7.54 6.91
CA GLY A 32 -11.64 -6.93 7.51
C GLY A 32 -12.87 -7.84 7.45
N ALA A 33 -13.13 -8.47 6.29
CA ALA A 33 -14.22 -9.44 6.12
C ALA A 33 -14.06 -10.64 7.06
N TYR A 34 -12.83 -11.16 7.21
CA TYR A 34 -12.54 -12.23 8.18
C TYR A 34 -12.87 -11.81 9.60
N HIS A 35 -12.39 -10.66 10.05
CA HIS A 35 -12.63 -10.16 11.41
C HIS A 35 -14.12 -9.95 11.68
N LEU A 36 -14.89 -9.37 10.74
CA LEU A 36 -16.35 -9.25 10.87
C LEU A 36 -17.02 -10.62 11.02
N THR A 37 -16.64 -11.58 10.18
CA THR A 37 -17.20 -12.95 10.26
C THR A 37 -16.93 -13.62 11.61
N LYS A 38 -15.75 -13.39 12.21
CA LYS A 38 -15.36 -14.03 13.47
C LYS A 38 -15.82 -13.27 14.71
N GLN A 39 -15.83 -11.95 14.69
CA GLN A 39 -16.07 -11.13 15.89
C GLN A 39 -17.43 -10.43 15.89
N CYS A 40 -18.09 -10.28 14.72
CA CYS A 40 -19.35 -9.58 14.55
C CYS A 40 -20.33 -10.43 13.71
N SER A 41 -20.56 -11.68 14.11
CA SER A 41 -21.30 -12.69 13.33
C SER A 41 -22.75 -12.33 13.01
N ASP A 42 -23.36 -11.41 13.75
CA ASP A 42 -24.71 -10.88 13.57
C ASP A 42 -24.77 -9.59 12.72
N THR A 43 -23.63 -9.13 12.19
CA THR A 43 -23.50 -7.95 11.38
C THR A 43 -23.56 -8.31 9.88
N SER A 44 -24.52 -7.75 9.16
CA SER A 44 -24.57 -7.91 7.71
C SER A 44 -23.51 -7.04 7.03
N PHE A 45 -22.73 -7.62 6.08
CA PHE A 45 -21.72 -6.84 5.40
C PHE A 45 -21.52 -7.27 3.94
N VAL A 46 -20.95 -6.35 3.15
CA VAL A 46 -20.53 -6.56 1.78
C VAL A 46 -19.16 -5.93 1.56
N VAL A 47 -18.34 -6.58 0.73
CA VAL A 47 -17.08 -6.03 0.21
C VAL A 47 -17.31 -5.68 -1.26
N LEU A 48 -17.10 -4.42 -1.64
CA LEU A 48 -17.16 -3.98 -3.03
C LEU A 48 -15.75 -3.80 -3.59
N GLU A 49 -15.47 -4.49 -4.69
CA GLU A 49 -14.19 -4.45 -5.39
C GLU A 49 -14.41 -3.97 -6.83
N SER A 50 -13.59 -3.03 -7.28
CA SER A 50 -13.69 -2.44 -8.62
C SER A 50 -13.16 -3.35 -9.74
N GLN A 51 -12.26 -4.28 -9.41
CA GLN A 51 -11.67 -5.21 -10.36
C GLN A 51 -12.49 -6.51 -10.45
N GLU A 52 -12.10 -7.38 -11.39
CA GLU A 52 -12.74 -8.68 -11.61
C GLU A 52 -12.41 -9.74 -10.56
N SER A 53 -11.44 -9.47 -9.69
CA SER A 53 -10.99 -10.39 -8.64
C SER A 53 -10.45 -9.64 -7.43
N PHE A 54 -10.23 -10.40 -6.35
CA PHE A 54 -9.52 -9.90 -5.16
C PHE A 54 -8.02 -9.76 -5.43
N GLY A 55 -7.31 -9.05 -4.54
CA GLY A 55 -5.86 -8.98 -4.53
C GLY A 55 -5.28 -7.56 -4.48
N GLY A 56 -6.05 -6.55 -4.92
CA GLY A 56 -5.60 -5.16 -4.90
C GLY A 56 -4.24 -4.97 -5.59
N THR A 57 -3.23 -4.52 -4.86
CA THR A 57 -1.85 -4.33 -5.36
C THR A 57 -1.30 -5.57 -6.09
N TRP A 58 -1.53 -6.77 -5.56
CA TRP A 58 -0.98 -8.01 -6.10
C TRP A 58 -1.68 -8.49 -7.37
N LEU A 59 -2.92 -8.08 -7.60
CA LEU A 59 -3.64 -8.28 -8.85
C LEU A 59 -3.30 -7.22 -9.90
N THR A 60 -3.15 -5.96 -9.45
CA THR A 60 -2.92 -4.82 -10.35
C THR A 60 -1.53 -4.84 -10.98
N HIS A 61 -0.49 -5.13 -10.19
CA HIS A 61 0.89 -5.11 -10.67
C HIS A 61 1.24 -6.46 -11.31
N ARG A 62 1.59 -6.41 -12.62
CA ARG A 62 1.90 -7.62 -13.42
C ARG A 62 3.30 -7.57 -14.05
N TYR A 63 4.14 -6.62 -13.64
CA TYR A 63 5.50 -6.54 -14.16
C TYR A 63 6.35 -7.74 -13.72
N PRO A 64 7.36 -8.13 -14.51
CA PRO A 64 8.22 -9.28 -14.20
C PRO A 64 8.84 -9.21 -12.82
N GLY A 65 8.80 -10.31 -12.09
CA GLY A 65 9.41 -10.44 -10.76
C GLY A 65 8.64 -9.79 -9.62
N ILE A 66 7.42 -9.29 -9.85
CA ILE A 66 6.61 -8.68 -8.77
C ILE A 66 6.54 -9.58 -7.54
N ARG A 67 6.97 -9.05 -6.41
CA ARG A 67 7.07 -9.73 -5.12
C ARG A 67 6.91 -8.74 -3.97
N SER A 68 6.70 -9.24 -2.76
CA SER A 68 6.71 -8.40 -1.57
C SER A 68 8.12 -7.86 -1.27
N ASP A 69 8.18 -6.73 -0.59
CA ASP A 69 9.40 -6.18 0.02
C ASP A 69 9.38 -6.30 1.55
N SER A 70 8.35 -6.97 2.07
CA SER A 70 8.17 -7.34 3.47
C SER A 70 8.04 -8.85 3.56
N ASP A 71 8.53 -9.44 4.65
CA ASP A 71 8.39 -10.87 4.90
C ASP A 71 6.91 -11.26 5.14
N LEU A 72 6.52 -12.42 4.69
CA LEU A 72 5.15 -12.92 4.78
C LEU A 72 4.78 -13.42 6.19
N TYR A 73 5.73 -13.68 7.07
CA TYR A 73 5.42 -13.98 8.47
C TYR A 73 4.78 -12.79 9.17
N THR A 74 5.13 -11.56 8.75
CA THR A 74 4.55 -10.33 9.31
C THR A 74 3.57 -9.66 8.35
N PHE A 75 3.72 -9.80 7.05
CA PHE A 75 2.79 -9.28 6.05
C PHE A 75 1.58 -10.19 5.83
N GLY A 76 1.71 -11.50 6.05
CA GLY A 76 0.58 -12.42 6.14
C GLY A 76 -0.32 -12.10 7.35
N TYR A 77 -1.53 -12.60 7.33
CA TYR A 77 -2.48 -12.44 8.44
C TYR A 77 -1.99 -13.18 9.69
N ARG A 78 -2.22 -12.61 10.87
CA ARG A 78 -1.88 -13.25 12.14
C ARG A 78 -2.60 -14.59 12.34
N PHE A 79 -3.81 -14.72 11.79
CA PHE A 79 -4.66 -15.89 11.96
C PHE A 79 -4.42 -17.01 10.95
N LYS A 80 -3.60 -16.79 9.92
CA LYS A 80 -3.25 -17.81 8.92
C LYS A 80 -1.74 -17.92 8.79
N PRO A 81 -1.13 -19.06 9.19
CA PRO A 81 0.30 -19.29 9.07
C PRO A 81 0.81 -19.12 7.63
N TRP A 82 1.97 -18.51 7.48
CA TRP A 82 2.76 -18.56 6.27
C TRP A 82 3.80 -19.67 6.40
N THR A 83 3.92 -20.53 5.40
CA THR A 83 4.72 -21.77 5.47
C THR A 83 5.81 -21.86 4.40
N SER A 84 6.00 -20.80 3.61
CA SER A 84 6.95 -20.73 2.51
C SER A 84 8.08 -19.73 2.79
N ALA A 85 8.87 -19.39 1.75
CA ALA A 85 9.95 -18.42 1.86
C ALA A 85 9.46 -17.05 2.35
N PRO A 86 10.28 -16.29 3.11
CA PRO A 86 9.86 -15.00 3.67
C PRO A 86 9.34 -14.01 2.65
N ILE A 87 10.02 -13.85 1.52
CA ILE A 87 9.59 -12.97 0.44
C ILE A 87 8.83 -13.78 -0.61
N ALA A 88 7.57 -13.41 -0.82
CA ALA A 88 6.68 -14.09 -1.74
C ALA A 88 6.43 -13.28 -3.02
N THR A 89 6.22 -13.98 -4.10
CA THR A 89 5.73 -13.44 -5.38
C THR A 89 4.27 -13.01 -5.26
N ALA A 90 3.81 -12.16 -6.17
CA ALA A 90 2.40 -11.78 -6.23
C ALA A 90 1.47 -12.99 -6.39
N ALA A 91 1.87 -14.01 -7.16
CA ALA A 91 1.08 -15.22 -7.36
C ALA A 91 0.92 -16.01 -6.05
N GLU A 92 1.98 -16.17 -5.25
CA GLU A 92 1.94 -16.83 -3.94
C GLU A 92 1.04 -16.05 -2.95
N ILE A 93 1.12 -14.71 -2.97
CA ILE A 93 0.27 -13.86 -2.11
C ILE A 93 -1.20 -13.98 -2.52
N LEU A 94 -1.50 -13.98 -3.83
CA LEU A 94 -2.86 -14.18 -4.32
C LEU A 94 -3.39 -15.57 -3.95
N SER A 95 -2.58 -16.63 -4.08
CA SER A 95 -2.95 -17.98 -3.62
C SER A 95 -3.30 -17.99 -2.14
N TYR A 96 -2.43 -17.43 -1.30
CA TYR A 96 -2.63 -17.30 0.14
C TYR A 96 -3.91 -16.54 0.51
N MET A 97 -4.18 -15.42 -0.18
CA MET A 97 -5.44 -14.67 0.01
C MET A 97 -6.66 -15.47 -0.44
N GLY A 98 -6.55 -16.20 -1.56
CA GLY A 98 -7.61 -17.08 -2.08
C GLY A 98 -7.96 -18.20 -1.11
N GLU A 99 -6.95 -18.81 -0.45
CA GLU A 99 -7.15 -19.79 0.60
C GLU A 99 -7.91 -19.19 1.80
N VAL A 100 -7.53 -17.98 2.26
CA VAL A 100 -8.26 -17.28 3.33
C VAL A 100 -9.73 -17.08 2.99
N ILE A 101 -10.01 -16.66 1.75
CA ILE A 101 -11.37 -16.44 1.27
C ILE A 101 -12.15 -17.76 1.27
N ALA A 102 -11.56 -18.83 0.75
CA ALA A 102 -12.22 -20.15 0.65
C ALA A 102 -12.43 -20.80 2.02
N GLU A 103 -11.41 -20.85 2.86
CA GLU A 103 -11.46 -21.47 4.19
C GLU A 103 -12.48 -20.83 5.14
N ASN A 104 -12.78 -19.54 4.92
CA ASN A 104 -13.70 -18.78 5.78
C ASN A 104 -15.00 -18.39 5.08
N ASP A 105 -15.30 -18.95 3.90
CA ASP A 105 -16.51 -18.68 3.11
C ASP A 105 -16.75 -17.17 2.88
N LEU A 106 -15.68 -16.40 2.69
CA LEU A 106 -15.77 -14.94 2.50
C LEU A 106 -16.25 -14.56 1.11
N GLY A 107 -16.12 -15.46 0.12
CA GLY A 107 -16.48 -15.18 -1.27
C GLY A 107 -17.93 -14.73 -1.47
N ARG A 108 -18.86 -15.22 -0.64
CA ARG A 108 -20.27 -14.81 -0.65
C ARG A 108 -20.51 -13.35 -0.31
N HIS A 109 -19.56 -12.71 0.37
CA HIS A 109 -19.64 -11.30 0.77
C HIS A 109 -18.93 -10.37 -0.20
N ILE A 110 -18.12 -10.88 -1.13
CA ILE A 110 -17.32 -10.07 -2.05
C ILE A 110 -18.08 -9.91 -3.37
N ARG A 111 -18.24 -8.68 -3.83
CA ARG A 111 -18.79 -8.34 -5.14
C ARG A 111 -17.75 -7.63 -5.97
N TYR A 112 -17.34 -8.30 -7.03
CA TYR A 112 -16.37 -7.79 -7.99
C TYR A 112 -17.04 -6.90 -9.03
N GLY A 113 -16.24 -6.10 -9.74
CA GLY A 113 -16.70 -5.23 -10.81
C GLY A 113 -17.60 -4.08 -10.34
N HIS A 114 -17.45 -3.63 -9.08
CA HIS A 114 -18.23 -2.52 -8.53
C HIS A 114 -17.32 -1.34 -8.19
N ARG A 115 -17.23 -0.36 -9.08
CA ARG A 115 -16.45 0.86 -8.85
C ARG A 115 -17.31 1.90 -8.17
N ILE A 116 -17.00 2.22 -6.93
CA ILE A 116 -17.66 3.27 -6.16
C ILE A 116 -17.22 4.64 -6.71
N SER A 117 -18.20 5.50 -7.00
CA SER A 117 -17.99 6.88 -7.47
C SER A 117 -18.33 7.91 -6.41
N ALA A 118 -19.32 7.62 -5.53
CA ALA A 118 -19.70 8.56 -4.48
C ALA A 118 -20.17 7.85 -3.20
N ALA A 119 -19.97 8.52 -2.05
CA ALA A 119 -20.47 8.12 -0.75
C ALA A 119 -21.04 9.34 -0.01
N ARG A 120 -22.33 9.30 0.34
CA ARG A 120 -23.07 10.42 0.90
C ARG A 120 -23.69 10.03 2.24
N TRP A 121 -23.29 10.73 3.30
CA TRP A 121 -23.89 10.56 4.63
C TRP A 121 -25.13 11.41 4.78
N SER A 122 -26.20 10.81 5.36
CA SER A 122 -27.39 11.50 5.82
C SER A 122 -27.47 11.41 7.36
N SER A 123 -27.36 12.55 8.04
CA SER A 123 -27.55 12.61 9.49
C SER A 123 -29.00 12.39 9.90
N GLN A 124 -29.94 12.59 8.99
CA GLN A 124 -31.37 12.29 9.24
C GLN A 124 -31.58 10.78 9.29
N ASP A 125 -30.97 10.03 8.38
CA ASP A 125 -31.15 8.59 8.26
C ASP A 125 -30.07 7.79 9.02
N ASN A 126 -28.99 8.45 9.48
CA ASN A 126 -27.81 7.86 10.11
C ASN A 126 -27.20 6.74 9.25
N ARG A 127 -27.02 6.99 7.95
CA ARG A 127 -26.45 6.02 7.02
C ARG A 127 -25.72 6.67 5.85
N TRP A 128 -24.84 5.90 5.26
CA TRP A 128 -24.18 6.20 3.99
C TRP A 128 -25.05 5.69 2.84
N THR A 129 -25.16 6.49 1.77
CA THR A 129 -25.61 6.06 0.43
C THR A 129 -24.38 5.98 -0.45
N ILE A 130 -24.15 4.82 -1.07
CA ILE A 130 -23.00 4.52 -1.91
C ILE A 130 -23.48 4.35 -3.34
N GLU A 131 -22.92 5.15 -4.26
CA GLU A 131 -23.17 5.06 -5.69
C GLU A 131 -21.97 4.34 -6.33
N ALA A 132 -22.23 3.34 -7.12
CA ALA A 132 -21.21 2.57 -7.81
C ALA A 132 -21.64 2.24 -9.25
N THR A 133 -20.65 2.08 -10.13
CA THR A 133 -20.84 1.64 -11.50
C THR A 133 -20.31 0.22 -11.64
N ARG A 134 -21.09 -0.66 -12.23
CA ARG A 134 -20.61 -1.98 -12.61
C ARG A 134 -19.64 -1.86 -13.78
N THR A 135 -18.45 -2.41 -13.62
CA THR A 135 -17.38 -2.28 -14.64
C THR A 135 -17.58 -3.19 -15.84
N ASP A 136 -18.39 -4.24 -15.71
CA ASP A 136 -18.74 -5.20 -16.77
C ASP A 136 -19.91 -4.75 -17.65
N THR A 137 -20.91 -4.06 -17.07
CA THR A 137 -22.14 -3.64 -17.79
C THR A 137 -22.28 -2.14 -17.96
N GLY A 138 -21.58 -1.34 -17.14
CA GLY A 138 -21.75 0.12 -17.07
C GLY A 138 -22.98 0.57 -16.26
N ASP A 139 -23.71 -0.37 -15.66
CA ASP A 139 -24.91 -0.04 -14.88
C ASP A 139 -24.59 0.69 -13.61
N GLU A 140 -25.34 1.75 -13.32
CA GLU A 140 -25.34 2.44 -12.03
C GLU A 140 -26.08 1.60 -11.00
N VAL A 141 -25.43 1.33 -9.86
CA VAL A 141 -26.00 0.58 -8.74
C VAL A 141 -25.86 1.38 -7.44
N ARG A 142 -26.79 1.17 -6.52
CA ARG A 142 -26.82 1.91 -5.27
C ARG A 142 -26.94 0.97 -4.08
N PHE A 143 -26.13 1.25 -3.06
CA PHE A 143 -26.15 0.58 -1.76
C PHE A 143 -26.37 1.57 -0.66
N THR A 144 -26.81 1.10 0.51
CA THR A 144 -26.76 1.86 1.76
C THR A 144 -26.05 1.06 2.81
N ALA A 145 -25.30 1.74 3.70
CA ALA A 145 -24.61 1.10 4.80
C ALA A 145 -24.64 1.97 6.06
N ASN A 146 -24.69 1.32 7.22
CA ASN A 146 -24.59 2.02 8.50
C ASN A 146 -23.14 2.45 8.76
N PHE A 147 -22.16 1.68 8.27
CA PHE A 147 -20.74 1.94 8.50
C PHE A 147 -19.92 1.70 7.23
N LEU A 148 -18.96 2.59 6.93
CA LEU A 148 -18.00 2.44 5.85
C LEU A 148 -16.63 2.03 6.40
N TRP A 149 -16.06 0.97 5.82
CA TRP A 149 -14.71 0.53 6.13
C TRP A 149 -13.84 0.62 4.87
N MET A 150 -12.98 1.65 4.83
CA MET A 150 -12.19 1.99 3.66
C MET A 150 -10.89 1.19 3.61
N CYS A 151 -10.82 0.21 2.69
CA CYS A 151 -9.69 -0.69 2.46
C CYS A 151 -9.12 -0.58 1.04
N GLN A 152 -9.38 0.51 0.33
CA GLN A 152 -9.03 0.74 -1.08
C GLN A 152 -7.54 0.99 -1.35
N GLY A 153 -6.69 1.01 -0.30
CA GLY A 153 -5.28 1.38 -0.41
C GLY A 153 -5.07 2.90 -0.37
N TYR A 154 -3.92 3.37 -0.91
CA TYR A 154 -3.53 4.79 -0.79
C TYR A 154 -2.90 5.37 -2.04
N TYR A 155 -2.87 4.63 -3.15
CA TYR A 155 -2.42 5.16 -4.43
C TYR A 155 -3.36 4.77 -5.57
N ARG A 156 -3.32 5.58 -6.63
CA ARG A 156 -4.17 5.38 -7.79
C ARG A 156 -3.75 4.13 -8.55
N HIS A 157 -4.69 3.21 -8.74
CA HIS A 157 -4.42 1.95 -9.43
C HIS A 157 -4.40 2.08 -10.97
N SER A 158 -5.06 3.10 -11.51
CA SER A 158 -5.19 3.29 -12.98
C SER A 158 -3.91 3.79 -13.64
N GLU A 159 -3.07 4.52 -12.90
CA GLU A 159 -1.84 5.12 -13.44
C GLU A 159 -0.78 5.35 -12.37
N GLY A 160 0.48 5.13 -12.75
CA GLY A 160 1.64 5.48 -11.93
C GLY A 160 2.10 6.92 -12.16
N TYR A 161 3.06 7.36 -11.37
CA TYR A 161 3.67 8.67 -11.54
C TYR A 161 4.84 8.61 -12.51
N THR A 162 4.73 9.34 -13.60
CA THR A 162 5.82 9.58 -14.56
C THR A 162 6.05 11.08 -14.65
N PRO A 163 7.25 11.59 -14.30
CA PRO A 163 7.61 12.99 -14.57
C PRO A 163 7.56 13.29 -16.06
N GLU A 164 7.26 14.53 -16.39
CA GLU A 164 7.42 15.02 -17.76
C GLU A 164 8.86 15.45 -18.00
N TRP A 165 9.51 14.86 -18.99
CA TRP A 165 10.83 15.27 -19.46
C TRP A 165 10.73 15.78 -20.89
N GLU A 166 11.59 16.74 -21.23
CA GLU A 166 11.73 17.23 -22.60
C GLU A 166 12.07 16.07 -23.55
N GLY A 167 11.47 16.05 -24.72
CA GLY A 167 11.75 15.08 -25.77
C GLY A 167 11.11 13.68 -25.58
N MET A 168 10.30 13.44 -24.56
CA MET A 168 9.65 12.13 -24.37
C MET A 168 8.87 11.66 -25.60
N LYS A 169 8.24 12.59 -26.32
CA LYS A 169 7.46 12.28 -27.53
C LYS A 169 8.33 11.98 -28.76
N ASP A 170 9.60 12.34 -28.71
CA ASP A 170 10.56 12.12 -29.80
C ASP A 170 11.15 10.69 -29.75
N PHE A 171 11.14 10.07 -28.57
CA PHE A 171 11.66 8.72 -28.39
C PHE A 171 10.89 7.71 -29.24
N LYS A 172 11.63 6.94 -30.06
CA LYS A 172 11.04 5.99 -31.02
C LYS A 172 10.74 4.61 -30.42
N GLY A 173 11.28 4.30 -29.23
CA GLY A 173 11.02 3.07 -28.50
C GLY A 173 9.72 3.17 -27.67
N ARG A 174 9.51 2.19 -26.77
CA ARG A 174 8.35 2.18 -25.88
C ARG A 174 8.72 2.77 -24.52
N ILE A 175 7.88 3.67 -23.99
CA ILE A 175 7.93 4.15 -22.61
C ILE A 175 6.80 3.45 -21.86
N VAL A 176 7.13 2.75 -20.77
CA VAL A 176 6.16 1.98 -19.98
C VAL A 176 6.29 2.28 -18.49
N HIS A 177 5.18 2.24 -17.77
CA HIS A 177 5.20 2.29 -16.31
C HIS A 177 4.94 0.90 -15.74
N PRO A 178 5.70 0.43 -14.71
CA PRO A 178 5.53 -0.93 -14.16
C PRO A 178 4.11 -1.24 -13.66
N GLN A 179 3.39 -0.24 -13.14
CA GLN A 179 2.03 -0.42 -12.65
C GLN A 179 1.04 -0.81 -13.76
N THR A 180 1.28 -0.37 -14.98
CA THR A 180 0.47 -0.67 -16.17
C THR A 180 1.30 -1.43 -17.19
N TRP A 181 2.04 -2.45 -16.72
CA TRP A 181 2.92 -3.25 -17.56
C TRP A 181 2.14 -3.93 -18.69
N PRO A 182 2.50 -3.69 -19.98
CA PRO A 182 1.81 -4.29 -21.10
C PRO A 182 2.16 -5.79 -21.20
N GLU A 183 1.15 -6.63 -21.37
CA GLU A 183 1.35 -8.08 -21.52
C GLU A 183 2.12 -8.45 -22.79
N ASP A 184 1.99 -7.61 -23.83
CA ASP A 184 2.63 -7.77 -25.14
C ASP A 184 4.03 -7.15 -25.25
N LEU A 185 4.62 -6.68 -24.13
CA LEU A 185 5.91 -6.01 -24.17
C LEU A 185 7.05 -6.97 -24.51
N ASP A 186 7.56 -6.86 -25.75
CA ASP A 186 8.73 -7.61 -26.22
C ASP A 186 10.03 -6.95 -25.73
N TYR A 187 10.55 -7.42 -24.59
CA TYR A 187 11.80 -6.92 -23.99
C TYR A 187 13.01 -7.87 -24.11
N PRO A 188 12.90 -9.15 -24.49
CA PRO A 188 14.05 -10.01 -24.72
C PRO A 188 15.04 -9.42 -25.73
N ALA A 189 16.33 -9.54 -25.42
CA ALA A 189 17.45 -9.02 -26.21
C ALA A 189 17.46 -7.48 -26.43
N LYS A 190 16.55 -6.72 -25.82
CA LYS A 190 16.47 -5.26 -25.92
C LYS A 190 17.39 -4.57 -24.90
N LYS A 191 17.79 -3.34 -25.22
CA LYS A 191 18.41 -2.41 -24.27
C LYS A 191 17.29 -1.73 -23.47
N VAL A 192 17.23 -1.99 -22.17
CA VAL A 192 16.19 -1.45 -21.29
C VAL A 192 16.79 -0.48 -20.29
N VAL A 193 16.25 0.74 -20.22
CA VAL A 193 16.59 1.70 -19.18
C VAL A 193 15.44 1.75 -18.17
N VAL A 194 15.73 1.42 -16.91
CA VAL A 194 14.76 1.50 -15.78
C VAL A 194 15.08 2.74 -14.96
N ILE A 195 14.19 3.73 -14.99
CA ILE A 195 14.34 4.99 -14.27
C ILE A 195 13.76 4.85 -12.86
N GLY A 196 14.60 5.00 -11.86
CA GLY A 196 14.25 4.88 -10.42
C GLY A 196 15.05 3.81 -9.72
N SER A 197 15.20 3.92 -8.40
CA SER A 197 15.95 2.98 -7.56
C SER A 197 15.14 2.46 -6.37
N GLY A 198 13.81 2.59 -6.41
CA GLY A 198 12.91 2.07 -5.36
C GLY A 198 12.69 0.56 -5.44
N ALA A 199 11.79 0.04 -4.60
CA ALA A 199 11.45 -1.38 -4.53
C ALA A 199 11.05 -1.98 -5.89
N THR A 200 10.32 -1.23 -6.72
CA THR A 200 9.92 -1.67 -8.07
C THR A 200 11.14 -1.92 -8.96
N ALA A 201 12.09 -1.00 -9.01
CA ALA A 201 13.30 -1.16 -9.81
C ALA A 201 14.17 -2.30 -9.26
N ALA A 202 14.33 -2.39 -7.93
CA ALA A 202 15.05 -3.47 -7.26
C ALA A 202 14.47 -4.87 -7.54
N THR A 203 13.19 -4.93 -7.88
CA THR A 203 12.47 -6.17 -8.23
C THR A 203 12.53 -6.45 -9.72
N LEU A 204 12.25 -5.44 -10.56
CA LEU A 204 12.15 -5.59 -12.01
C LEU A 204 13.50 -5.86 -12.66
N VAL A 205 14.55 -5.10 -12.29
CA VAL A 205 15.86 -5.20 -12.92
C VAL A 205 16.41 -6.64 -12.88
N PRO A 206 16.51 -7.31 -11.72
CA PRO A 206 16.99 -8.70 -11.70
C PRO A 206 16.09 -9.67 -12.47
N ALA A 207 14.77 -9.43 -12.50
CA ALA A 207 13.82 -10.32 -13.16
C ALA A 207 13.90 -10.31 -14.69
N ILE A 208 14.40 -9.22 -15.29
CA ILE A 208 14.54 -9.09 -16.75
C ILE A 208 15.99 -9.14 -17.24
N ALA A 209 16.99 -8.97 -16.36
CA ALA A 209 18.40 -8.83 -16.73
C ALA A 209 18.93 -10.02 -17.55
N ASP A 210 18.49 -11.24 -17.26
CA ASP A 210 18.92 -12.45 -17.97
C ASP A 210 18.29 -12.60 -19.38
N LYS A 211 17.22 -11.86 -19.65
CA LYS A 211 16.46 -11.93 -20.90
C LYS A 211 16.79 -10.77 -21.84
N CYS A 212 17.08 -9.61 -21.27
CA CYS A 212 17.41 -8.39 -22.03
C CYS A 212 18.81 -8.47 -22.65
N GLY A 213 19.07 -7.67 -23.67
CA GLY A 213 20.42 -7.43 -24.18
C GLY A 213 21.27 -6.72 -23.13
N HIS A 214 20.71 -5.74 -22.45
CA HIS A 214 21.30 -5.09 -21.28
C HIS A 214 20.23 -4.29 -20.52
N VAL A 215 20.33 -4.22 -19.19
CA VAL A 215 19.46 -3.39 -18.35
C VAL A 215 20.28 -2.29 -17.66
N THR A 216 19.91 -1.04 -17.85
CA THR A 216 20.51 0.08 -17.13
C THR A 216 19.52 0.59 -16.07
N LEU A 217 19.89 0.49 -14.79
CA LEU A 217 19.18 1.16 -13.71
C LEU A 217 19.68 2.61 -13.65
N LEU A 218 18.81 3.55 -14.04
CA LEU A 218 19.09 4.98 -14.01
C LEU A 218 18.44 5.59 -12.76
N GLN A 219 19.27 6.16 -11.89
CA GLN A 219 18.79 6.82 -10.66
C GLN A 219 19.35 8.24 -10.53
N ARG A 220 18.56 9.15 -9.99
CA ARG A 220 19.01 10.51 -9.66
C ARG A 220 19.90 10.53 -8.42
N SER A 221 19.62 9.66 -7.46
CA SER A 221 20.34 9.53 -6.20
C SER A 221 20.23 8.10 -5.68
N PRO A 222 21.23 7.60 -4.94
CA PRO A 222 21.21 6.27 -4.37
C PRO A 222 20.09 6.06 -3.37
N THR A 223 19.66 4.79 -3.24
CA THR A 223 18.71 4.27 -2.24
C THR A 223 19.44 3.26 -1.36
N TYR A 224 18.99 3.10 -0.11
CA TYR A 224 19.46 2.01 0.74
C TYR A 224 18.87 0.68 0.33
N PHE A 225 19.72 -0.33 0.26
CA PHE A 225 19.35 -1.72 0.00
C PHE A 225 19.72 -2.61 1.18
N ARG A 226 18.84 -3.55 1.49
CA ARG A 226 19.13 -4.64 2.44
C ARG A 226 19.17 -5.95 1.67
N ALA A 227 20.35 -6.52 1.49
CA ALA A 227 20.50 -7.85 0.92
C ALA A 227 20.46 -8.90 2.02
N ALA A 228 19.63 -9.92 1.87
CA ALA A 228 19.58 -11.08 2.75
C ALA A 228 19.07 -12.31 2.00
N ARG A 229 19.31 -13.51 2.54
CA ARG A 229 18.75 -14.75 2.01
C ARG A 229 17.23 -14.71 2.08
N ASN A 230 16.56 -15.26 1.08
CA ASN A 230 15.11 -15.49 1.12
C ASN A 230 14.81 -16.83 1.82
N ALA A 231 15.28 -16.97 3.05
CA ALA A 231 15.05 -18.11 3.92
C ALA A 231 15.07 -17.65 5.38
N ASP A 232 14.43 -18.38 6.26
CA ASP A 232 14.50 -18.18 7.72
C ASP A 232 15.01 -19.44 8.39
N ASP A 233 16.25 -19.38 8.87
CA ASP A 233 16.96 -20.54 9.46
C ASP A 233 16.27 -21.05 10.73
N LEU A 234 15.56 -20.19 11.47
CA LEU A 234 14.78 -20.59 12.64
C LEU A 234 13.54 -21.40 12.21
N ALA A 235 12.81 -20.91 11.20
CA ALA A 235 11.67 -21.65 10.65
C ALA A 235 12.10 -23.04 10.16
N ASP A 236 13.20 -23.11 9.41
CA ASP A 236 13.72 -24.36 8.86
C ASP A 236 14.17 -25.33 9.98
N THR A 237 14.83 -24.82 11.03
CA THR A 237 15.20 -25.61 12.19
C THR A 237 13.97 -26.16 12.93
N LEU A 238 12.94 -25.33 13.16
CA LEU A 238 11.73 -25.75 13.83
C LEU A 238 10.96 -26.81 13.02
N ARG A 239 10.94 -26.71 11.67
CA ARG A 239 10.38 -27.75 10.78
C ARG A 239 11.13 -29.07 10.88
N GLN A 240 12.48 -29.04 10.92
CA GLN A 240 13.29 -30.24 11.14
C GLN A 240 12.99 -30.91 12.48
N LEU A 241 12.64 -30.14 13.49
CA LEU A 241 12.20 -30.62 14.80
C LEU A 241 10.72 -31.06 14.82
N GLN A 242 10.03 -31.04 13.69
CA GLN A 242 8.63 -31.39 13.53
C GLN A 242 7.67 -30.58 14.41
N ILE A 243 7.98 -29.31 14.63
CA ILE A 243 7.07 -28.37 15.30
C ILE A 243 5.92 -28.03 14.35
N ASP A 244 4.70 -27.88 14.88
CA ASP A 244 3.52 -27.49 14.11
C ASP A 244 3.70 -26.12 13.46
N GLU A 245 3.22 -25.97 12.21
CA GLU A 245 3.39 -24.73 11.43
C GLU A 245 2.75 -23.50 12.09
N SER A 246 1.70 -23.68 12.87
CA SER A 246 1.09 -22.58 13.62
C SER A 246 2.03 -22.01 14.69
N TRP A 247 2.76 -22.88 15.38
CA TRP A 247 3.79 -22.46 16.34
C TRP A 247 5.02 -21.89 15.65
N ILE A 248 5.46 -22.49 14.54
CA ILE A 248 6.57 -21.96 13.74
C ILE A 248 6.25 -20.53 13.30
N HIS A 249 5.06 -20.32 12.74
CA HIS A 249 4.61 -19.01 12.31
C HIS A 249 4.64 -17.98 13.45
N GLU A 250 4.08 -18.33 14.61
CA GLU A 250 4.02 -17.41 15.76
C GLU A 250 5.42 -17.07 16.31
N ILE A 251 6.29 -18.08 16.43
CA ILE A 251 7.67 -17.89 16.94
C ILE A 251 8.47 -17.01 15.97
N VAL A 252 8.46 -17.34 14.68
CA VAL A 252 9.21 -16.61 13.65
C VAL A 252 8.67 -15.20 13.49
N ARG A 253 7.35 -15.01 13.47
CA ARG A 253 6.71 -13.70 13.43
C ARG A 253 7.16 -12.81 14.59
N ARG A 254 7.16 -13.34 15.84
CA ARG A 254 7.63 -12.59 17.02
C ARG A 254 9.09 -12.22 16.91
N LYS A 255 9.94 -13.15 16.45
CA LYS A 255 11.36 -12.89 16.24
C LYS A 255 11.57 -11.78 15.22
N ILE A 256 10.92 -11.85 14.06
CA ILE A 256 11.03 -10.84 13.01
C ILE A 256 10.56 -9.47 13.51
N LEU A 257 9.44 -9.41 14.23
CA LEU A 257 8.94 -8.16 14.83
C LEU A 257 9.91 -7.57 15.85
N HIS A 258 10.54 -8.42 16.67
CA HIS A 258 11.57 -7.98 17.59
C HIS A 258 12.78 -7.40 16.84
N ASP A 259 13.29 -8.12 15.85
CA ASP A 259 14.44 -7.71 15.06
C ASP A 259 14.16 -6.40 14.28
N GLN A 260 12.96 -6.25 13.72
CA GLN A 260 12.53 -5.01 13.06
C GLN A 260 12.47 -3.83 14.04
N SER A 261 12.00 -4.05 15.28
CA SER A 261 11.98 -3.04 16.33
C SER A 261 13.40 -2.56 16.63
N VAL A 262 14.31 -3.50 16.89
CA VAL A 262 15.71 -3.20 17.18
C VAL A 262 16.36 -2.46 16.01
N PHE A 263 16.19 -2.96 14.79
CA PHE A 263 16.75 -2.32 13.60
C PHE A 263 16.21 -0.91 13.38
N THR A 264 14.89 -0.72 13.53
CA THR A 264 14.27 0.60 13.36
C THR A 264 14.80 1.58 14.39
N ARG A 265 14.86 1.19 15.67
CA ARG A 265 15.42 2.02 16.74
C ARG A 265 16.88 2.41 16.46
N ARG A 266 17.74 1.44 16.11
CA ARG A 266 19.14 1.69 15.77
C ARG A 266 19.30 2.63 14.57
N ALA A 267 18.39 2.55 13.58
CA ALA A 267 18.41 3.46 12.43
C ALA A 267 18.20 4.93 12.81
N PHE A 268 17.61 5.20 13.97
CA PHE A 268 17.45 6.55 14.53
C PHE A 268 18.53 6.92 15.53
N GLU A 269 18.91 6.01 16.41
CA GLU A 269 19.87 6.26 17.50
C GLU A 269 21.32 6.15 17.03
N GLU A 270 21.60 5.23 16.08
CA GLU A 270 22.94 4.90 15.57
C GLU A 270 22.99 4.92 14.03
N PRO A 271 22.53 6.00 13.36
CA PRO A 271 22.31 6.00 11.91
C PRO A 271 23.56 5.66 11.08
N GLU A 272 24.75 6.12 11.52
CA GLU A 272 25.99 5.84 10.79
C GLU A 272 26.44 4.38 10.93
N VAL A 273 26.14 3.72 12.05
CA VAL A 273 26.42 2.29 12.23
C VAL A 273 25.53 1.48 11.30
N VAL A 274 24.22 1.75 11.30
CA VAL A 274 23.26 1.06 10.41
C VAL A 274 23.56 1.35 8.94
N LYS A 275 23.93 2.58 8.59
CA LYS A 275 24.40 2.93 7.24
C LYS A 275 25.58 2.06 6.83
N LYS A 276 26.62 1.94 7.66
CA LYS A 276 27.80 1.13 7.39
C LYS A 276 27.44 -0.36 7.20
N GLU A 277 26.54 -0.89 8.02
CA GLU A 277 26.06 -2.27 7.91
C GLU A 277 25.35 -2.52 6.56
N LEU A 278 24.42 -1.62 6.17
CA LEU A 278 23.70 -1.73 4.89
C LEU A 278 24.65 -1.64 3.69
N LEU A 279 25.56 -0.66 3.70
CA LEU A 279 26.55 -0.51 2.62
C LEU A 279 27.54 -1.68 2.57
N GLY A 280 27.93 -2.22 3.73
CA GLY A 280 28.76 -3.42 3.84
C GLY A 280 28.10 -4.64 3.20
N GLY A 281 26.79 -4.83 3.40
CA GLY A 281 26.00 -5.87 2.76
C GLY A 281 26.01 -5.77 1.23
N VAL A 282 25.80 -4.57 0.69
CA VAL A 282 25.86 -4.33 -0.77
C VAL A 282 27.27 -4.57 -1.31
N ARG A 283 28.30 -4.05 -0.65
CA ARG A 283 29.71 -4.23 -1.04
C ARG A 283 30.12 -5.70 -1.07
N ALA A 284 29.63 -6.50 -0.13
CA ALA A 284 29.90 -7.94 -0.11
C ALA A 284 29.42 -8.66 -1.38
N HIS A 285 28.35 -8.18 -2.01
CA HIS A 285 27.84 -8.71 -3.27
C HIS A 285 28.55 -8.16 -4.51
N LEU A 286 28.88 -6.85 -4.53
CA LEU A 286 29.44 -6.18 -5.71
C LEU A 286 30.97 -6.29 -5.80
N GLY A 287 31.65 -6.47 -4.66
CA GLY A 287 33.12 -6.53 -4.58
C GLY A 287 33.77 -5.20 -4.17
N PRO A 288 35.09 -5.23 -3.86
CA PRO A 288 35.79 -4.08 -3.30
C PRO A 288 35.98 -2.93 -4.30
N ASP A 289 36.08 -3.22 -5.59
CA ASP A 289 36.42 -2.26 -6.64
C ASP A 289 35.22 -1.54 -7.23
N TYR A 290 34.00 -1.88 -6.78
CA TYR A 290 32.78 -1.23 -7.27
C TYR A 290 32.63 0.17 -6.71
N ASP A 291 32.23 1.15 -7.54
CA ASP A 291 31.99 2.54 -7.13
C ASP A 291 30.72 2.65 -6.26
N MET A 292 30.89 2.31 -4.99
CA MET A 292 29.83 2.39 -3.98
C MET A 292 29.42 3.82 -3.67
N ASP A 293 30.36 4.75 -3.70
CA ASP A 293 30.13 6.14 -3.28
C ASP A 293 29.18 6.83 -4.22
N THR A 294 29.34 6.64 -5.53
CA THR A 294 28.46 7.22 -6.54
C THR A 294 27.12 6.50 -6.60
N HIS A 295 27.09 5.15 -6.51
CA HIS A 295 25.91 4.40 -6.91
C HIS A 295 25.06 3.85 -5.76
N PHE A 296 25.65 3.65 -4.57
CA PHE A 296 24.96 2.99 -3.47
C PHE A 296 25.09 3.68 -2.11
N THR A 297 25.64 4.89 -2.05
CA THR A 297 25.81 5.64 -0.78
C THR A 297 24.84 6.81 -0.70
N PRO A 298 23.63 6.62 -0.10
CA PRO A 298 22.68 7.70 0.12
C PRO A 298 23.24 8.79 1.06
N THR A 299 22.83 10.04 0.84
CA THR A 299 23.23 11.19 1.66
C THR A 299 22.34 11.38 2.90
N TYR A 300 21.27 10.62 3.01
CA TYR A 300 20.30 10.68 4.10
C TYR A 300 20.44 9.47 5.04
N ARG A 301 19.91 9.57 6.27
CA ARG A 301 19.93 8.44 7.22
C ARG A 301 19.03 7.28 6.77
N PRO A 302 19.33 6.02 7.16
CA PRO A 302 18.43 4.90 6.98
C PRO A 302 17.01 5.21 7.50
N TRP A 303 15.98 4.70 6.84
CA TRP A 303 14.56 4.94 7.13
C TRP A 303 14.05 6.39 7.02
N ARG A 304 14.83 7.31 6.45
CA ARG A 304 14.27 8.60 5.99
C ARG A 304 13.47 8.42 4.70
N GLN A 305 13.90 7.47 3.88
CA GLN A 305 13.14 6.91 2.77
C GLN A 305 13.10 5.38 2.94
N ARG A 306 12.32 4.69 2.11
CA ARG A 306 12.19 3.24 2.20
C ARG A 306 13.53 2.56 1.92
N ILE A 307 13.86 1.55 2.72
CA ILE A 307 14.98 0.64 2.45
C ILE A 307 14.42 -0.49 1.58
N ALA A 308 14.99 -0.68 0.37
CA ALA A 308 14.55 -1.72 -0.54
C ALA A 308 15.19 -3.07 -0.17
N PHE A 309 14.38 -4.12 -0.07
CA PHE A 309 14.88 -5.47 0.17
C PHE A 309 15.32 -6.13 -1.14
N VAL A 310 16.48 -6.80 -1.14
CA VAL A 310 17.06 -7.53 -2.28
C VAL A 310 17.30 -8.98 -1.85
N PRO A 311 16.32 -9.88 -2.07
CA PRO A 311 16.43 -11.27 -1.66
C PRO A 311 17.57 -11.95 -2.44
N ASP A 312 18.37 -12.73 -1.71
CA ASP A 312 19.52 -13.47 -2.24
C ASP A 312 20.54 -12.61 -3.00
N GLY A 313 20.49 -11.28 -2.89
CA GLY A 313 21.35 -10.36 -3.61
C GLY A 313 21.15 -10.36 -5.13
N ASP A 314 19.98 -10.74 -5.62
CA ASP A 314 19.71 -10.97 -7.05
C ASP A 314 20.02 -9.76 -7.95
N LEU A 315 19.63 -8.53 -7.53
CA LEU A 315 20.00 -7.29 -8.22
C LEU A 315 21.53 -7.16 -8.39
N PHE A 316 22.28 -7.41 -7.32
CA PHE A 316 23.73 -7.27 -7.33
C PHE A 316 24.41 -8.37 -8.14
N LYS A 317 23.84 -9.57 -8.15
CA LYS A 317 24.30 -10.68 -9.02
C LYS A 317 24.18 -10.30 -10.50
N GLY A 318 23.07 -9.69 -10.90
CA GLY A 318 22.86 -9.18 -12.27
C GLY A 318 23.89 -8.12 -12.66
N ILE A 319 24.18 -7.17 -11.76
CA ILE A 319 25.18 -6.12 -11.95
C ILE A 319 26.59 -6.73 -12.07
N ARG A 320 26.97 -7.59 -11.14
CA ARG A 320 28.29 -8.24 -11.13
C ARG A 320 28.53 -9.11 -12.37
N ALA A 321 27.48 -9.72 -12.90
CA ALA A 321 27.54 -10.52 -14.12
C ALA A 321 27.56 -9.66 -15.40
N GLY A 322 27.55 -8.34 -15.32
CA GLY A 322 27.55 -7.43 -16.46
C GLY A 322 26.23 -7.38 -17.25
N ARG A 323 25.17 -8.02 -16.76
CA ARG A 323 23.84 -8.04 -17.41
C ARG A 323 23.01 -6.81 -17.07
N ALA A 324 23.31 -6.18 -15.94
CA ALA A 324 22.76 -4.89 -15.54
C ALA A 324 23.89 -3.93 -15.18
N SER A 325 23.61 -2.63 -15.27
CA SER A 325 24.50 -1.55 -14.82
C SER A 325 23.71 -0.49 -14.07
N VAL A 326 24.41 0.30 -13.24
CA VAL A 326 23.80 1.44 -12.54
C VAL A 326 24.42 2.72 -13.08
N VAL A 327 23.56 3.70 -13.35
CA VAL A 327 23.95 5.06 -13.70
C VAL A 327 23.28 6.01 -12.71
N THR A 328 24.08 6.83 -12.05
CA THR A 328 23.59 7.84 -11.10
C THR A 328 23.81 9.21 -11.71
N ASP A 329 22.75 9.79 -12.27
CA ASP A 329 22.77 11.08 -12.95
C ASP A 329 21.35 11.63 -13.10
N GLU A 330 21.23 12.91 -13.46
CA GLU A 330 19.97 13.54 -13.80
C GLU A 330 19.69 13.48 -15.30
N ILE A 331 18.43 13.28 -15.65
CA ILE A 331 17.95 13.31 -17.02
C ILE A 331 17.93 14.78 -17.46
N GLU A 332 18.62 15.08 -18.58
CA GLU A 332 18.50 16.35 -19.28
C GLU A 332 17.26 16.32 -20.18
N ARG A 333 17.21 15.35 -21.10
CA ARG A 333 16.09 15.16 -22.04
C ARG A 333 16.05 13.74 -22.60
N PHE A 334 14.95 13.39 -23.18
CA PHE A 334 14.83 12.22 -24.03
C PHE A 334 15.29 12.55 -25.45
N THR A 335 15.82 11.55 -26.15
CA THR A 335 16.22 11.60 -27.56
C THR A 335 15.45 10.56 -28.35
N GLU A 336 15.59 10.57 -29.69
CA GLU A 336 14.95 9.54 -30.53
C GLU A 336 15.37 8.11 -30.16
N THR A 337 16.59 7.93 -29.65
CA THR A 337 17.21 6.60 -29.39
C THR A 337 17.49 6.33 -27.91
N GLY A 338 17.05 7.18 -26.98
CA GLY A 338 17.29 6.99 -25.56
C GLY A 338 17.19 8.24 -24.70
N ILE A 339 18.15 8.42 -23.78
CA ILE A 339 18.14 9.50 -22.77
C ILE A 339 19.49 10.21 -22.79
N ARG A 340 19.48 11.56 -22.92
CA ARG A 340 20.61 12.43 -22.64
C ARG A 340 20.61 12.78 -21.16
N LEU A 341 21.76 12.60 -20.52
CA LEU A 341 22.00 12.94 -19.12
C LEU A 341 22.65 14.31 -18.99
N LYS A 342 22.51 14.96 -17.83
CA LYS A 342 23.12 16.27 -17.55
C LYS A 342 24.66 16.25 -17.60
N SER A 343 25.28 15.10 -17.34
CA SER A 343 26.73 14.91 -17.55
C SER A 343 27.17 14.95 -19.02
N GLY A 344 26.22 14.99 -19.94
CA GLY A 344 26.47 14.89 -21.39
C GLY A 344 26.54 13.45 -21.92
N LYS A 345 26.36 12.44 -21.08
CA LYS A 345 26.33 11.04 -21.50
C LYS A 345 24.99 10.69 -22.13
N ASP A 346 25.00 9.92 -23.22
CA ASP A 346 23.81 9.32 -23.81
C ASP A 346 23.63 7.89 -23.33
N LEU A 347 22.41 7.53 -22.98
CA LEU A 347 21.97 6.16 -22.71
C LEU A 347 21.08 5.69 -23.85
N GLU A 348 21.57 4.75 -24.66
CA GLU A 348 20.75 4.11 -25.66
C GLU A 348 19.71 3.17 -25.02
N ALA A 349 18.49 3.17 -25.53
CA ALA A 349 17.40 2.33 -25.07
C ALA A 349 16.46 1.97 -26.22
N ASP A 350 15.98 0.74 -26.22
CA ASP A 350 14.83 0.30 -27.01
C ASP A 350 13.53 0.48 -26.20
N ILE A 351 13.65 0.32 -24.88
CA ILE A 351 12.53 0.45 -23.94
C ILE A 351 12.99 1.28 -22.74
N ILE A 352 12.16 2.23 -22.34
CA ILE A 352 12.35 3.01 -21.12
C ILE A 352 11.21 2.68 -20.15
N VAL A 353 11.58 2.24 -18.94
CA VAL A 353 10.65 1.91 -17.86
C VAL A 353 10.70 3.00 -16.81
N THR A 354 9.59 3.69 -16.57
CA THR A 354 9.48 4.77 -15.58
C THR A 354 9.06 4.21 -14.23
N ALA A 355 10.00 3.57 -13.50
CA ALA A 355 9.78 3.08 -12.13
C ALA A 355 9.87 4.23 -11.10
N THR A 356 9.20 5.36 -11.39
CA THR A 356 9.33 6.66 -10.73
C THR A 356 8.32 6.88 -9.61
N GLY A 357 7.56 5.85 -9.26
CA GLY A 357 6.66 5.82 -8.11
C GLY A 357 5.18 5.93 -8.48
N PHE A 358 4.36 6.25 -7.49
CA PHE A 358 2.91 6.22 -7.59
C PHE A 358 2.30 7.62 -7.45
N ASN A 359 1.07 7.77 -7.91
CA ASN A 359 0.20 8.87 -7.56
C ASN A 359 -0.56 8.52 -6.28
N LEU A 360 -0.44 9.37 -5.25
CA LEU A 360 -1.21 9.23 -4.03
C LEU A 360 -2.69 9.43 -4.35
N ASN A 361 -3.53 8.56 -3.81
CA ASN A 361 -4.98 8.65 -3.91
C ASN A 361 -5.58 8.47 -2.52
N VAL A 362 -6.09 9.54 -1.96
CA VAL A 362 -6.73 9.52 -0.65
C VAL A 362 -8.18 9.11 -0.82
N LEU A 363 -8.55 7.97 -0.21
CA LEU A 363 -9.90 7.44 -0.19
C LEU A 363 -10.53 7.10 -1.57
N GLY A 364 -9.70 6.79 -2.57
CA GLY A 364 -10.13 5.99 -3.72
C GLY A 364 -10.77 6.74 -4.90
N ASP A 365 -10.53 8.05 -5.08
CA ASP A 365 -11.23 8.88 -6.08
C ASP A 365 -12.77 8.83 -5.92
N ILE A 366 -13.25 8.75 -4.68
CA ILE A 366 -14.68 8.72 -4.33
C ILE A 366 -15.11 10.11 -3.88
N ASP A 367 -16.23 10.60 -4.42
CA ASP A 367 -16.82 11.86 -4.02
C ASP A 367 -17.57 11.70 -2.70
N PHE A 368 -17.05 12.26 -1.61
CA PHE A 368 -17.68 12.22 -0.30
C PHE A 368 -18.51 13.46 -0.02
N ALA A 369 -19.66 13.28 0.63
CA ALA A 369 -20.45 14.39 1.13
C ALA A 369 -21.15 14.03 2.46
N ILE A 370 -21.33 15.02 3.33
CA ILE A 370 -22.09 14.93 4.59
C ILE A 370 -23.23 15.93 4.53
N ASP A 371 -24.47 15.46 4.64
CA ASP A 371 -25.70 16.28 4.57
C ASP A 371 -25.71 17.24 3.36
N GLY A 372 -25.29 16.72 2.21
CA GLY A 372 -25.22 17.45 0.94
C GLY A 372 -24.03 18.38 0.78
N LYS A 373 -23.15 18.50 1.78
CA LYS A 373 -21.92 19.31 1.70
C LYS A 373 -20.75 18.44 1.30
N PRO A 374 -19.98 18.80 0.26
CA PRO A 374 -18.77 18.09 -0.10
C PRO A 374 -17.79 18.01 1.08
N LEU A 375 -17.12 16.87 1.23
CA LEU A 375 -16.13 16.62 2.26
C LEU A 375 -14.74 16.60 1.63
N ASP A 376 -13.86 17.50 2.08
CA ASP A 376 -12.42 17.43 1.80
C ASP A 376 -11.69 16.87 3.03
N PHE A 377 -11.03 15.74 2.86
CA PHE A 377 -10.29 15.13 3.96
C PHE A 377 -9.07 15.93 4.38
N ALA A 378 -8.52 16.79 3.50
CA ALA A 378 -7.42 17.70 3.84
C ALA A 378 -7.82 18.74 4.92
N ASP A 379 -9.11 19.00 5.09
CA ASP A 379 -9.65 19.89 6.13
C ASP A 379 -9.92 19.18 7.46
N THR A 380 -9.74 17.86 7.52
CA THR A 380 -9.99 17.08 8.73
C THR A 380 -8.72 16.86 9.55
N VAL A 381 -8.91 16.52 10.82
CA VAL A 381 -7.83 16.02 11.70
C VAL A 381 -8.00 14.53 11.90
N THR A 382 -6.90 13.79 11.79
CA THR A 382 -6.96 12.34 11.97
C THR A 382 -7.02 11.96 13.44
N TYR A 383 -7.81 10.94 13.75
CA TYR A 383 -7.76 10.23 15.01
C TYR A 383 -7.02 8.90 14.79
N ARG A 384 -5.85 8.75 15.41
CA ARG A 384 -4.97 7.58 15.31
C ARG A 384 -4.71 7.08 13.88
N GLY A 385 -4.78 7.98 12.89
CA GLY A 385 -4.59 7.63 11.47
C GLY A 385 -5.69 6.78 10.85
N MET A 386 -6.85 6.62 11.48
CA MET A 386 -7.92 5.74 11.00
C MET A 386 -9.31 6.38 10.97
N MET A 387 -9.61 7.38 11.79
CA MET A 387 -10.84 8.15 11.73
C MET A 387 -10.52 9.63 11.50
N PHE A 388 -11.56 10.40 11.13
CA PHE A 388 -11.40 11.81 10.76
C PHE A 388 -12.43 12.65 11.50
N THR A 389 -12.01 13.81 11.99
CA THR A 389 -12.92 14.71 12.72
C THR A 389 -14.16 15.06 11.89
N GLY A 390 -15.35 14.90 12.50
CA GLY A 390 -16.63 15.23 11.90
C GLY A 390 -17.13 14.22 10.85
N VAL A 391 -16.42 13.15 10.53
CA VAL A 391 -16.83 12.12 9.57
C VAL A 391 -17.49 10.97 10.30
N PRO A 392 -18.82 10.75 10.10
CA PRO A 392 -19.54 9.73 10.84
C PRO A 392 -19.29 8.33 10.28
N ASN A 393 -19.28 7.33 11.17
CA ASN A 393 -19.33 5.89 10.85
C ASN A 393 -18.39 5.48 9.72
N MET A 394 -17.15 5.94 9.79
CA MET A 394 -16.13 5.61 8.79
C MET A 394 -14.77 5.35 9.43
N VAL A 395 -14.11 4.31 8.97
CA VAL A 395 -12.71 3.99 9.30
C VAL A 395 -11.93 3.75 8.02
N TRP A 396 -10.69 4.20 7.99
CA TRP A 396 -9.74 4.02 6.89
C TRP A 396 -8.52 3.20 7.32
N VAL A 397 -8.14 2.25 6.51
CA VAL A 397 -6.92 1.48 6.70
C VAL A 397 -5.78 2.13 5.94
N PHE A 398 -4.83 2.66 6.68
CA PHE A 398 -3.53 3.09 6.16
C PHE A 398 -2.45 2.38 6.97
N GLY A 399 -1.62 1.57 6.32
CA GLY A 399 -0.66 0.70 6.99
C GLY A 399 0.61 1.42 7.47
N TYR A 400 1.62 0.63 7.82
CA TYR A 400 2.93 1.15 8.23
C TYR A 400 3.87 1.33 7.04
N PHE A 401 4.77 2.31 7.14
CA PHE A 401 5.84 2.51 6.16
C PHE A 401 7.10 1.70 6.49
N ARG A 402 7.34 1.42 7.78
CA ARG A 402 8.54 0.76 8.30
C ARG A 402 8.27 -0.61 8.89
N ALA A 403 7.05 -1.06 8.80
CA ALA A 403 6.60 -2.39 9.21
C ALA A 403 5.58 -2.91 8.20
N SER A 404 5.19 -4.15 8.31
CA SER A 404 4.25 -4.77 7.39
C SER A 404 2.86 -4.14 7.48
N TRP A 405 2.22 -3.97 6.32
CA TRP A 405 0.94 -3.29 6.18
C TRP A 405 -0.18 -3.92 7.01
N THR A 406 -0.26 -5.25 7.00
CA THR A 406 -1.31 -6.02 7.69
C THR A 406 -1.26 -5.92 9.19
N LEU A 407 -0.11 -5.63 9.77
CA LEU A 407 0.00 -5.38 11.21
C LEU A 407 -0.95 -4.28 11.68
N ARG A 408 -1.09 -3.21 10.88
CA ARG A 408 -2.02 -2.15 11.19
C ARG A 408 -3.44 -2.48 10.74
N ALA A 409 -3.60 -3.18 9.62
CA ALA A 409 -4.91 -3.64 9.17
C ALA A 409 -5.61 -4.51 10.23
N ASP A 410 -4.87 -5.41 10.90
CA ASP A 410 -5.38 -6.23 12.00
C ASP A 410 -5.78 -5.37 13.22
N LEU A 411 -4.94 -4.40 13.62
CA LEU A 411 -5.28 -3.48 14.72
C LEU A 411 -6.54 -2.65 14.43
N VAL A 412 -6.66 -2.14 13.20
CA VAL A 412 -7.86 -1.42 12.76
C VAL A 412 -9.07 -2.34 12.78
N ALA A 413 -8.92 -3.60 12.35
CA ALA A 413 -10.00 -4.56 12.32
C ALA A 413 -10.52 -4.90 13.75
N ASP A 414 -9.62 -5.17 14.68
CA ASP A 414 -9.97 -5.39 16.07
C ASP A 414 -10.66 -4.14 16.67
N PHE A 415 -10.16 -2.94 16.35
CA PHE A 415 -10.80 -1.69 16.79
C PHE A 415 -12.19 -1.51 16.20
N VAL A 416 -12.39 -1.74 14.90
CA VAL A 416 -13.70 -1.62 14.24
C VAL A 416 -14.71 -2.59 14.85
N CYS A 417 -14.33 -3.85 15.06
CA CYS A 417 -15.23 -4.83 15.67
C CYS A 417 -15.64 -4.44 17.10
N ARG A 418 -14.71 -3.92 17.91
CA ARG A 418 -15.01 -3.38 19.23
C ARG A 418 -15.92 -2.16 19.16
N LEU A 419 -15.66 -1.23 18.22
CA LEU A 419 -16.47 -0.02 18.04
C LEU A 419 -17.91 -0.36 17.64
N LEU A 420 -18.10 -1.30 16.71
CA LEU A 420 -19.43 -1.76 16.29
C LEU A 420 -20.18 -2.42 17.46
N GLY A 421 -19.50 -3.26 18.25
CA GLY A 421 -20.07 -3.84 19.47
C GLY A 421 -20.50 -2.78 20.48
N HIS A 422 -19.64 -1.79 20.74
CA HIS A 422 -19.91 -0.69 21.65
C HIS A 422 -21.07 0.21 21.19
N MET A 423 -21.14 0.51 19.88
CA MET A 423 -22.27 1.23 19.29
C MET A 423 -23.58 0.47 19.51
N LYS A 424 -23.58 -0.85 19.34
CA LYS A 424 -24.75 -1.71 19.57
C LYS A 424 -25.18 -1.69 21.03
N GLU A 425 -24.25 -1.82 21.97
CA GLU A 425 -24.53 -1.73 23.42
C GLU A 425 -25.12 -0.38 23.81
N LYS A 426 -24.61 0.72 23.24
CA LYS A 426 -25.16 2.08 23.44
C LYS A 426 -26.44 2.36 22.67
N GLN A 427 -26.86 1.48 21.78
CA GLN A 427 -27.95 1.73 20.81
C GLN A 427 -27.68 2.98 19.93
N ALA A 428 -26.43 3.32 19.74
CA ALA A 428 -26.00 4.46 18.94
C ALA A 428 -25.99 4.10 17.44
N LYS A 429 -26.59 4.96 16.64
CA LYS A 429 -26.61 4.82 15.16
C LYS A 429 -25.47 5.56 14.50
N LYS A 430 -24.84 6.48 15.21
CA LYS A 430 -23.76 7.32 14.73
C LYS A 430 -22.62 7.36 15.71
N VAL A 431 -21.40 7.31 15.21
CA VAL A 431 -20.17 7.67 15.90
C VAL A 431 -19.31 8.54 15.00
N ALA A 432 -18.79 9.63 15.53
CA ALA A 432 -17.78 10.44 14.86
C ALA A 432 -16.72 10.84 15.90
N VAL A 433 -15.53 11.21 15.46
CA VAL A 433 -14.54 11.81 16.35
C VAL A 433 -14.56 13.33 16.21
N ALA A 434 -14.36 14.02 17.34
CA ALA A 434 -14.29 15.48 17.41
C ALA A 434 -13.12 15.91 18.30
N LEU A 435 -12.53 17.05 17.98
CA LEU A 435 -11.53 17.67 18.87
C LEU A 435 -12.19 18.03 20.19
N ARG A 436 -11.55 17.64 21.29
CA ARG A 436 -11.96 18.06 22.65
C ARG A 436 -11.76 19.57 22.80
N PRO A 437 -12.45 20.24 23.74
CA PRO A 437 -12.24 21.66 24.01
C PRO A 437 -10.76 22.03 24.22
N GLU A 438 -10.01 21.17 24.91
CA GLU A 438 -8.59 21.30 25.18
C GLU A 438 -7.66 21.01 23.97
N ASP A 439 -8.22 20.52 22.87
CA ASP A 439 -7.48 20.24 21.62
C ASP A 439 -7.72 21.31 20.54
N LYS A 440 -8.61 22.30 20.79
CA LYS A 440 -9.00 23.30 19.79
C LYS A 440 -7.83 24.17 19.32
N ASP A 441 -6.91 24.47 20.23
CA ASP A 441 -5.74 25.29 19.96
C ASP A 441 -4.49 24.44 19.63
N MET A 442 -4.68 23.12 19.43
CA MET A 442 -3.61 22.20 19.05
C MET A 442 -3.05 22.58 17.68
N PRO A 443 -1.71 22.61 17.50
CA PRO A 443 -1.12 22.88 16.19
C PRO A 443 -1.52 21.78 15.19
N LEU A 444 -1.99 22.21 14.02
CA LEU A 444 -2.31 21.31 12.91
C LEU A 444 -1.08 21.18 12.02
N LEU A 445 -0.59 19.97 11.89
CA LEU A 445 0.64 19.61 11.20
C LEU A 445 0.32 18.75 9.96
N PRO A 446 1.23 18.67 8.97
CA PRO A 446 1.09 17.72 7.86
C PRO A 446 0.95 16.29 8.38
N TRP A 447 0.22 15.43 7.65
CA TRP A 447 -0.03 14.01 7.99
C TRP A 447 1.22 13.25 8.45
N ILE A 448 2.34 13.46 7.79
CA ILE A 448 3.64 12.89 8.14
C ILE A 448 4.64 14.03 8.26
N ASP A 449 5.55 13.89 9.23
CA ASP A 449 6.69 14.78 9.35
C ASP A 449 7.72 14.51 8.23
N PRO A 450 7.94 15.45 7.30
CA PRO A 450 8.91 15.29 6.22
C PRO A 450 10.37 15.15 6.69
N ALA A 451 10.68 15.62 7.88
CA ALA A 451 12.00 15.44 8.48
C ALA A 451 12.22 13.97 8.91
N ASN A 452 11.14 13.27 9.22
CA ASN A 452 11.16 11.88 9.66
C ASN A 452 11.07 10.89 8.51
N PHE A 453 10.12 11.09 7.54
CA PHE A 453 9.90 10.19 6.41
C PHE A 453 9.41 10.98 5.19
N ASN A 454 10.16 10.94 4.07
CA ASN A 454 9.89 11.82 2.94
C ASN A 454 10.01 11.19 1.53
N PRO A 455 9.42 10.02 1.28
CA PRO A 455 9.40 9.49 -0.08
C PRO A 455 8.61 10.41 -1.02
N GLY A 456 9.06 10.50 -2.28
CA GLY A 456 8.55 11.49 -3.23
C GLY A 456 7.04 11.45 -3.45
N TYR A 457 6.43 10.26 -3.48
CA TYR A 457 4.98 10.12 -3.68
C TYR A 457 4.15 10.71 -2.53
N LEU A 458 4.61 10.61 -1.29
CA LEU A 458 3.96 11.25 -0.15
C LEU A 458 4.13 12.77 -0.19
N MET A 459 5.34 13.23 -0.52
CA MET A 459 5.59 14.68 -0.55
C MET A 459 4.74 15.37 -1.62
N ARG A 460 4.57 14.75 -2.79
CA ARG A 460 3.70 15.28 -3.85
C ARG A 460 2.22 15.34 -3.45
N GLY A 461 1.74 14.31 -2.76
CA GLY A 461 0.33 14.18 -2.37
C GLY A 461 -0.01 14.63 -0.95
N MET A 462 0.93 15.20 -0.19
CA MET A 462 0.72 15.55 1.22
C MET A 462 -0.46 16.51 1.44
N HIS A 463 -0.73 17.37 0.47
CA HIS A 463 -1.82 18.34 0.51
C HIS A 463 -3.21 17.69 0.43
N LEU A 464 -3.31 16.44 -0.03
CA LEU A 464 -4.56 15.66 -0.11
C LEU A 464 -4.88 14.92 1.20
N LEU A 465 -3.89 14.79 2.09
CA LEU A 465 -4.01 14.03 3.33
C LEU A 465 -4.58 14.89 4.46
N PRO A 466 -5.27 14.28 5.44
CA PRO A 466 -5.77 14.99 6.61
C PRO A 466 -4.62 15.61 7.41
N LYS A 467 -4.93 16.52 8.31
CA LYS A 467 -3.98 17.08 9.27
C LYS A 467 -3.77 16.11 10.43
N ARG A 468 -2.63 16.22 11.08
CA ARG A 468 -2.38 15.62 12.40
C ARG A 468 -2.20 16.70 13.44
N GLY A 469 -2.45 16.36 14.70
CA GLY A 469 -2.08 17.16 15.85
C GLY A 469 -0.71 16.81 16.41
N ASP A 470 -0.38 17.35 17.56
CA ASP A 470 0.84 17.06 18.33
C ASP A 470 0.63 15.99 19.43
N LYS A 471 -0.63 15.67 19.77
CA LYS A 471 -0.96 14.65 20.76
C LYS A 471 -1.05 13.25 20.12
N PRO A 472 -0.69 12.17 20.83
CA PRO A 472 -0.61 10.80 20.28
C PRO A 472 -1.89 10.31 19.58
N GLU A 473 -3.07 10.61 20.14
CA GLU A 473 -4.35 10.20 19.57
C GLU A 473 -4.70 10.96 18.27
N TRP A 474 -4.12 12.13 18.04
CA TRP A 474 -4.32 12.94 16.85
C TRP A 474 -3.20 12.78 15.82
N GLN A 475 -2.52 11.63 15.84
CA GLN A 475 -1.41 11.32 14.94
C GLN A 475 -1.59 9.96 14.27
N HIS A 476 -0.90 9.80 13.14
CA HIS A 476 -0.56 8.53 12.54
C HIS A 476 0.88 8.18 12.95
N THR A 477 1.03 7.46 14.06
CA THR A 477 2.33 7.36 14.76
C THR A 477 3.37 6.52 14.02
N GLN A 478 2.97 5.62 13.12
CA GLN A 478 3.88 4.70 12.42
C GLN A 478 4.71 3.81 13.36
N ASP A 479 4.20 3.57 14.57
CA ASP A 479 4.84 2.76 15.61
C ASP A 479 3.95 1.59 16.02
N TYR A 480 4.10 0.48 15.32
CA TYR A 480 3.36 -0.75 15.60
C TYR A 480 3.57 -1.24 17.03
N TRP A 481 4.80 -1.14 17.55
CA TRP A 481 5.15 -1.72 18.85
C TRP A 481 4.45 -1.02 20.01
N THR A 482 4.23 0.28 19.87
CA THR A 482 3.41 1.06 20.82
C THR A 482 1.91 0.87 20.54
N GLU A 483 1.49 0.93 19.29
CA GLU A 483 0.07 0.85 18.91
C GLU A 483 -0.56 -0.50 19.29
N LYS A 484 0.14 -1.63 19.11
CA LYS A 484 -0.37 -2.97 19.45
C LYS A 484 -0.73 -3.15 20.92
N ASP A 485 -0.07 -2.40 21.81
CA ASP A 485 -0.32 -2.46 23.25
C ASP A 485 -1.36 -1.41 23.68
N GLN A 486 -1.38 -0.25 23.04
CA GLN A 486 -2.29 0.86 23.38
C GLN A 486 -3.70 0.70 22.80
N TRP A 487 -3.83 0.21 21.55
CA TRP A 487 -5.12 0.20 20.88
C TRP A 487 -6.17 -0.71 21.50
N PRO A 488 -5.84 -1.90 22.03
CA PRO A 488 -6.79 -2.71 22.76
C PRO A 488 -7.37 -2.01 24.00
N ALA A 489 -6.64 -1.05 24.57
CA ALA A 489 -7.02 -0.30 25.76
C ALA A 489 -7.70 1.07 25.46
N ILE A 490 -7.97 1.38 24.16
CA ILE A 490 -8.72 2.61 23.83
C ILE A 490 -10.07 2.59 24.51
N ASP A 491 -10.32 3.60 25.33
CA ASP A 491 -11.63 3.82 25.94
C ASP A 491 -12.58 4.42 24.89
N LEU A 492 -13.59 3.65 24.51
CA LEU A 492 -14.59 4.06 23.52
C LEU A 492 -15.65 5.04 24.12
N ASP A 493 -15.64 5.25 25.42
CA ASP A 493 -16.44 6.28 26.11
C ASP A 493 -15.72 7.63 26.26
N ASP A 494 -14.43 7.69 25.91
CA ASP A 494 -13.65 8.93 25.98
C ASP A 494 -14.16 9.99 25.00
N ARG A 495 -13.95 11.25 25.36
CA ARG A 495 -14.49 12.45 24.71
C ARG A 495 -14.21 12.65 23.21
N PRO A 496 -13.14 12.13 22.59
CA PRO A 496 -13.03 12.19 21.14
C PRO A 496 -14.23 11.55 20.43
N PHE A 497 -14.84 10.51 21.00
CA PHE A 497 -15.99 9.84 20.42
C PHE A 497 -17.31 10.56 20.74
N VAL A 498 -18.05 10.90 19.69
CA VAL A 498 -19.37 11.53 19.77
C VAL A 498 -20.38 10.56 19.17
N TYR A 499 -21.24 10.03 20.04
CA TYR A 499 -22.31 9.10 19.67
C TYR A 499 -23.63 9.83 19.44
N GLY A 500 -24.53 9.25 18.60
CA GLY A 500 -25.87 9.76 18.33
C GLY A 500 -26.83 8.74 17.75
#